data_2c40fd96637ef8e9f7d8e5564f730290
#
_entry.id   2c40fd96637ef8e9f7d8e5564f730290
#
_cell.length_a   1.000
_cell.length_b   1.000
_cell.length_c   1.000
_cell.angle_alpha   90.00
_cell.angle_beta   90.00
_cell.angle_gamma   90.00
#
_symmetry.space_group_name_H-M   'P 1'
#
loop_
_entity.id
_entity.type
_entity.pdbx_description
1 polymer ?
#
loop_
_entity_poly.entity_id
_entity_poly.type
_entity_poly.pdbx_seq_one_letter_code
_entity_poly.pdbx_strand_id
1 'polypeptide(L)'
;WLTKYYINEFGFSIQLAAFLAACFSLPGGVLRAIGGWISDRAGAYRTTWYVLWIMWICFFFLSYPQTDLTINTVDGPMSFHIGHSPWVFTFLLFLMGIATAIGKASVFKFISDDFTDNIGAVSGVVGLAGGLGGFLLPVLFGIALDLTGIRSSCFMLLFGTVSVSLIWMHFSRYSDVKNPRDDAGSQGGAVPAQGVKAH
;
A
#
# COMPACT_ATOMS: atom_id res chain seq x y z
N TRP A 1 8.78 -13.97 -4.40
CA TRP A 1 7.70 -14.56 -3.61
C TRP A 1 6.48 -14.87 -4.47
N LEU A 2 5.97 -13.93 -5.23
CA LEU A 2 4.75 -14.09 -6.02
C LEU A 2 4.84 -15.22 -7.06
N THR A 3 5.96 -15.34 -7.78
CA THR A 3 6.19 -16.45 -8.71
C THR A 3 6.13 -17.80 -8.00
N LYS A 4 6.77 -17.91 -6.83
CA LYS A 4 6.71 -19.11 -5.99
C LYS A 4 5.28 -19.44 -5.54
N TYR A 5 4.51 -18.42 -5.22
CA TYR A 5 3.10 -18.57 -4.83
C TYR A 5 2.28 -19.18 -5.97
N TYR A 6 2.40 -18.64 -7.19
CA TYR A 6 1.68 -19.18 -8.36
C TYR A 6 2.04 -20.63 -8.68
N ILE A 7 3.31 -20.99 -8.56
CA ILE A 7 3.76 -22.37 -8.82
C ILE A 7 3.20 -23.32 -7.76
N ASN A 8 3.33 -22.96 -6.50
CA ASN A 8 3.02 -23.85 -5.38
C ASN A 8 1.53 -23.94 -5.06
N GLU A 9 0.76 -22.88 -5.31
CA GLU A 9 -0.67 -22.84 -5.00
C GLU A 9 -1.53 -23.25 -6.17
N PHE A 10 -1.16 -22.80 -7.37
CA PHE A 10 -1.96 -23.03 -8.57
C PHE A 10 -1.33 -24.02 -9.56
N GLY A 11 -0.15 -24.55 -9.26
CA GLY A 11 0.53 -25.52 -10.13
C GLY A 11 0.97 -24.98 -11.49
N PHE A 12 1.14 -23.65 -11.62
CA PHE A 12 1.51 -23.04 -12.90
C PHE A 12 2.98 -23.32 -13.28
N SER A 13 3.24 -23.35 -14.59
CA SER A 13 4.62 -23.40 -15.09
C SER A 13 5.41 -22.16 -14.67
N ILE A 14 6.73 -22.31 -14.54
CA ILE A 14 7.63 -21.22 -14.13
C ILE A 14 7.48 -20.01 -15.06
N GLN A 15 7.33 -20.24 -16.37
CA GLN A 15 7.19 -19.16 -17.36
C GLN A 15 5.89 -18.38 -17.16
N LEU A 16 4.75 -19.07 -16.99
CA LEU A 16 3.46 -18.43 -16.76
C LEU A 16 3.43 -17.69 -15.42
N ALA A 17 3.95 -18.31 -14.37
CA ALA A 17 4.02 -17.71 -13.03
C ALA A 17 4.91 -16.44 -13.03
N ALA A 18 6.05 -16.47 -13.74
CA ALA A 18 6.91 -15.30 -13.88
C ALA A 18 6.25 -14.19 -14.70
N PHE A 19 5.54 -14.52 -15.77
CA PHE A 19 4.79 -13.57 -16.58
C PHE A 19 3.68 -12.88 -15.77
N LEU A 20 2.87 -13.63 -15.02
CA LEU A 20 1.82 -13.08 -14.17
C LEU A 20 2.37 -12.22 -13.03
N ALA A 21 3.51 -12.62 -12.45
CA ALA A 21 4.19 -11.82 -11.46
C ALA A 21 4.77 -10.51 -12.06
N ALA A 22 5.24 -10.54 -13.30
CA ALA A 22 5.67 -9.34 -14.02
C ALA A 22 4.50 -8.40 -14.30
N CYS A 23 3.33 -8.92 -14.64
CA CYS A 23 2.11 -8.12 -14.84
C CYS A 23 1.71 -7.30 -13.59
N PHE A 24 2.00 -7.79 -12.39
CA PHE A 24 1.84 -7.02 -11.16
C PHE A 24 2.80 -5.82 -11.08
N SER A 25 4.03 -5.96 -11.57
CA SER A 25 5.07 -4.92 -11.49
C SER A 25 4.96 -3.86 -12.58
N LEU A 26 4.41 -4.21 -13.76
CA LEU A 26 4.28 -3.30 -14.91
C LEU A 26 3.48 -2.01 -14.58
N PRO A 27 2.32 -2.07 -13.90
CA PRO A 27 1.59 -0.87 -13.52
C PRO A 27 2.42 0.07 -12.65
N GLY A 28 3.34 -0.49 -11.84
CA GLY A 28 4.18 0.27 -10.91
C GLY A 28 5.07 1.33 -11.55
N GLY A 29 5.49 1.12 -12.81
CA GLY A 29 6.29 2.09 -13.57
C GLY A 29 5.43 3.13 -14.28
N VAL A 30 4.52 2.66 -15.12
CA VAL A 30 3.72 3.52 -16.03
C VAL A 30 2.66 4.33 -15.28
N LEU A 31 1.93 3.69 -14.36
CA LEU A 31 0.82 4.32 -13.66
C LEU A 31 1.26 5.28 -12.54
N ARG A 32 2.56 5.32 -12.19
CA ARG A 32 3.07 6.30 -11.24
C ARG A 32 2.87 7.74 -11.73
N ALA A 33 3.05 8.00 -13.04
CA ALA A 33 2.80 9.31 -13.62
C ALA A 33 1.31 9.69 -13.54
N ILE A 34 0.42 8.74 -13.81
CA ILE A 34 -1.03 8.92 -13.67
C ILE A 34 -1.40 9.14 -12.21
N GLY A 35 -0.76 8.41 -11.29
CA GLY A 35 -0.94 8.58 -9.84
C GLY A 35 -0.55 9.97 -9.36
N GLY A 36 0.51 10.56 -9.88
CA GLY A 36 0.90 11.95 -9.64
C GLY A 36 -0.20 12.92 -10.08
N TRP A 37 -0.66 12.79 -11.32
CA TRP A 37 -1.74 13.62 -11.86
C TRP A 37 -3.06 13.51 -11.06
N ILE A 38 -3.45 12.31 -10.64
CA ILE A 38 -4.61 12.09 -9.75
C ILE A 38 -4.40 12.79 -8.42
N SER A 39 -3.21 12.64 -7.83
CA SER A 39 -2.85 13.24 -6.55
C SER A 39 -2.83 14.77 -6.59
N ASP A 40 -2.42 15.35 -7.73
CA ASP A 40 -2.44 16.81 -7.96
C ASP A 40 -3.86 17.36 -7.98
N ARG A 41 -4.83 16.60 -8.53
CA ARG A 41 -6.22 17.04 -8.63
C ARG A 41 -7.05 16.73 -7.39
N ALA A 42 -6.92 15.54 -6.83
CA ALA A 42 -7.73 15.08 -5.70
C ALA A 42 -7.14 15.46 -4.34
N GLY A 43 -5.86 15.88 -4.32
CA GLY A 43 -5.08 16.10 -3.11
C GLY A 43 -4.39 14.81 -2.63
N ALA A 44 -3.15 14.96 -2.17
CA ALA A 44 -2.29 13.85 -1.77
C ALA A 44 -2.91 12.99 -0.65
N TYR A 45 -3.46 13.65 0.40
CA TYR A 45 -4.09 12.95 1.52
C TYR A 45 -5.27 12.08 1.08
N ARG A 46 -6.21 12.65 0.30
CA ARG A 46 -7.40 11.91 -0.15
C ARG A 46 -7.03 10.74 -1.03
N THR A 47 -6.08 10.93 -1.94
CA THR A 47 -5.60 9.88 -2.83
C THR A 47 -4.98 8.73 -2.03
N THR A 48 -4.10 9.04 -1.06
CA THR A 48 -3.50 8.03 -0.18
C THR A 48 -4.57 7.28 0.61
N TRP A 49 -5.57 7.98 1.15
CA TRP A 49 -6.67 7.39 1.89
C TRP A 49 -7.46 6.37 1.08
N TYR A 50 -7.89 6.75 -0.13
CA TYR A 50 -8.62 5.82 -1.01
C TYR A 50 -7.77 4.63 -1.46
N VAL A 51 -6.50 4.86 -1.77
CA VAL A 51 -5.57 3.80 -2.14
C VAL A 51 -5.41 2.79 -1.01
N LEU A 52 -5.22 3.25 0.22
CA LEU A 52 -5.11 2.36 1.39
C LEU A 52 -6.38 1.53 1.60
N TRP A 53 -7.58 2.10 1.39
CA TRP A 53 -8.83 1.34 1.44
C TRP A 53 -8.94 0.28 0.36
N ILE A 54 -8.57 0.61 -0.88
CA ILE A 54 -8.53 -0.37 -1.99
C ILE A 54 -7.56 -1.50 -1.65
N MET A 55 -6.36 -1.16 -1.17
CA MET A 55 -5.36 -2.15 -0.76
C MET A 55 -5.87 -3.02 0.40
N TRP A 56 -6.52 -2.44 1.38
CA TRP A 56 -7.08 -3.15 2.52
C TRP A 56 -8.12 -4.19 2.10
N ILE A 57 -9.06 -3.79 1.22
CA ILE A 57 -10.07 -4.69 0.68
C ILE A 57 -9.42 -5.81 -0.15
N CYS A 58 -8.46 -5.48 -1.03
CA CYS A 58 -7.78 -6.49 -1.83
C CYS A 58 -7.00 -7.47 -0.96
N PHE A 59 -6.26 -7.00 0.05
CA PHE A 59 -5.53 -7.88 0.95
C PHE A 59 -6.44 -8.72 1.82
N PHE A 60 -7.62 -8.22 2.22
CA PHE A 60 -8.61 -9.01 2.92
C PHE A 60 -9.00 -10.24 2.10
N PHE A 61 -9.34 -10.05 0.83
CA PHE A 61 -9.66 -11.18 -0.04
C PHE A 61 -8.45 -12.09 -0.29
N LEU A 62 -7.28 -11.54 -0.58
CA LEU A 62 -6.07 -12.31 -0.85
C LEU A 62 -5.56 -13.07 0.38
N SER A 63 -5.89 -12.65 1.59
CA SER A 63 -5.49 -13.33 2.83
C SER A 63 -6.25 -14.62 3.08
N TYR A 64 -7.37 -14.83 2.39
CA TYR A 64 -8.19 -16.02 2.58
C TYR A 64 -7.50 -17.26 1.99
N PRO A 65 -7.18 -18.29 2.81
CA PRO A 65 -6.53 -19.51 2.31
C PRO A 65 -7.50 -20.38 1.49
N GLN A 66 -6.94 -21.19 0.60
CA GLN A 66 -7.68 -22.27 -0.03
C GLN A 66 -8.15 -23.24 1.06
N THR A 67 -9.46 -23.44 1.19
CA THR A 67 -10.04 -24.24 2.28
C THR A 67 -11.08 -25.19 1.74
N ASP A 68 -10.96 -26.47 2.09
CA ASP A 68 -11.98 -27.45 1.85
C ASP A 68 -12.82 -27.61 3.12
N LEU A 69 -14.07 -27.14 3.07
CA LEU A 69 -15.03 -27.27 4.16
C LEU A 69 -15.87 -28.52 3.96
N THR A 70 -15.72 -29.51 4.84
CA THR A 70 -16.56 -30.72 4.85
C THR A 70 -17.62 -30.58 5.92
N ILE A 71 -18.89 -30.55 5.50
CA ILE A 71 -20.03 -30.50 6.39
C ILE A 71 -20.69 -31.88 6.40
N ASN A 72 -20.83 -32.48 7.58
CA ASN A 72 -21.59 -33.72 7.74
C ASN A 72 -23.09 -33.40 7.73
N THR A 73 -23.77 -33.77 6.62
CA THR A 73 -25.21 -33.65 6.51
C THR A 73 -25.89 -35.01 6.80
N VAL A 74 -27.21 -35.02 6.93
CA VAL A 74 -28.01 -36.23 7.15
C VAL A 74 -27.84 -37.24 6.00
N ASP A 75 -27.60 -36.74 4.78
CA ASP A 75 -27.43 -37.53 3.56
C ASP A 75 -25.97 -37.93 3.27
N GLY A 76 -25.04 -37.56 4.13
CA GLY A 76 -23.59 -37.82 4.00
C GLY A 76 -22.71 -36.59 4.06
N PRO A 77 -21.36 -36.77 4.03
CA PRO A 77 -20.43 -35.64 4.03
C PRO A 77 -20.48 -34.88 2.70
N MET A 78 -20.78 -33.61 2.76
CA MET A 78 -20.73 -32.68 1.62
C MET A 78 -19.52 -31.80 1.73
N SER A 79 -18.63 -31.77 0.71
CA SER A 79 -17.44 -30.97 0.68
C SER A 79 -17.62 -29.74 -0.21
N PHE A 80 -17.33 -28.57 0.32
CA PHE A 80 -17.31 -27.31 -0.41
C PHE A 80 -15.89 -26.80 -0.49
N HIS A 81 -15.39 -26.58 -1.71
CA HIS A 81 -14.11 -25.93 -1.92
C HIS A 81 -14.32 -24.42 -1.91
N ILE A 82 -13.76 -23.73 -0.92
CA ILE A 82 -13.77 -22.27 -0.82
C ILE A 82 -12.34 -21.77 -1.10
N GLY A 83 -12.16 -21.20 -2.27
CA GLY A 83 -10.86 -20.69 -2.67
C GLY A 83 -10.97 -19.73 -3.84
N HIS A 84 -9.90 -18.97 -4.08
CA HIS A 84 -9.85 -18.05 -5.19
C HIS A 84 -9.47 -18.80 -6.47
N SER A 85 -10.23 -18.55 -7.54
CA SER A 85 -9.77 -18.92 -8.88
C SER A 85 -8.46 -18.18 -9.17
N PRO A 86 -7.48 -18.81 -9.87
CA PRO A 86 -6.21 -18.15 -10.25
C PRO A 86 -6.42 -16.83 -10.97
N TRP A 87 -7.48 -16.70 -11.74
CA TRP A 87 -7.82 -15.48 -12.47
C TRP A 87 -8.30 -14.35 -11.56
N VAL A 88 -9.14 -14.67 -10.56
CA VAL A 88 -9.59 -13.70 -9.55
C VAL A 88 -8.39 -13.23 -8.72
N PHE A 89 -7.54 -14.15 -8.31
CA PHE A 89 -6.29 -13.84 -7.60
C PHE A 89 -5.40 -12.90 -8.42
N THR A 90 -5.17 -13.20 -9.70
CA THR A 90 -4.38 -12.36 -10.61
C THR A 90 -5.00 -10.98 -10.81
N PHE A 91 -6.32 -10.90 -10.95
CA PHE A 91 -7.03 -9.64 -11.07
C PHE A 91 -6.87 -8.76 -9.81
N LEU A 92 -7.02 -9.34 -8.63
CA LEU A 92 -6.82 -8.63 -7.37
C LEU A 92 -5.38 -8.13 -7.24
N LEU A 93 -4.40 -8.94 -7.62
CA LEU A 93 -2.99 -8.52 -7.64
C LEU A 93 -2.72 -7.40 -8.65
N PHE A 94 -3.32 -7.44 -9.83
CA PHE A 94 -3.20 -6.38 -10.81
C PHE A 94 -3.78 -5.06 -10.28
N LEU A 95 -4.96 -5.12 -9.66
CA LEU A 95 -5.57 -3.96 -9.00
C LEU A 95 -4.68 -3.42 -7.86
N MET A 96 -4.04 -4.31 -7.11
CA MET A 96 -3.04 -3.96 -6.09
C MET A 96 -1.83 -3.25 -6.69
N GLY A 97 -1.33 -3.73 -7.84
CA GLY A 97 -0.24 -3.09 -8.57
C GLY A 97 -0.57 -1.64 -8.95
N ILE A 98 -1.79 -1.41 -9.45
CA ILE A 98 -2.30 -0.07 -9.77
C ILE A 98 -2.37 0.79 -8.50
N ALA A 99 -3.02 0.29 -7.46
CA ALA A 99 -3.17 1.00 -6.19
C ALA A 99 -1.81 1.38 -5.58
N THR A 100 -0.85 0.46 -5.59
CA THR A 100 0.50 0.70 -5.08
C THR A 100 1.24 1.78 -5.89
N ALA A 101 1.07 1.79 -7.22
CA ALA A 101 1.67 2.80 -8.10
C ALA A 101 1.15 4.20 -7.78
N ILE A 102 -0.18 4.34 -7.67
CA ILE A 102 -0.85 5.60 -7.31
C ILE A 102 -0.45 6.01 -5.88
N GLY A 103 -0.44 5.07 -4.93
CA GLY A 103 -0.06 5.32 -3.54
C GLY A 103 1.37 5.85 -3.39
N LYS A 104 2.33 5.27 -4.11
CA LYS A 104 3.71 5.78 -4.11
C LYS A 104 3.79 7.21 -4.61
N ALA A 105 3.09 7.53 -5.69
CA ALA A 105 3.06 8.90 -6.22
C ALA A 105 2.43 9.88 -5.23
N SER A 106 1.31 9.51 -4.59
CA SER A 106 0.62 10.37 -3.62
C SER A 106 1.43 10.64 -2.36
N VAL A 107 2.21 9.66 -1.88
CA VAL A 107 3.12 9.86 -0.73
C VAL A 107 4.20 10.87 -1.05
N PHE A 108 4.85 10.78 -2.22
CA PHE A 108 5.86 11.78 -2.62
C PHE A 108 5.26 13.16 -2.84
N LYS A 109 4.03 13.24 -3.37
CA LYS A 109 3.29 14.51 -3.47
C LYS A 109 3.03 15.10 -2.07
N PHE A 110 2.61 14.29 -1.12
CA PHE A 110 2.40 14.71 0.28
C PHE A 110 3.68 15.31 0.88
N ILE A 111 4.84 14.66 0.65
CA ILE A 111 6.12 15.18 1.13
C ILE A 111 6.44 16.53 0.49
N SER A 112 6.19 16.70 -0.81
CA SER A 112 6.47 17.95 -1.51
C SER A 112 5.55 19.10 -1.06
N ASP A 113 4.33 18.81 -0.65
CA ASP A 113 3.37 19.82 -0.23
C ASP A 113 3.60 20.26 1.23
N ASP A 114 3.90 19.32 2.14
CA ASP A 114 3.97 19.59 3.57
C ASP A 114 5.40 19.90 4.07
N PHE A 115 6.44 19.51 3.33
CA PHE A 115 7.84 19.62 3.74
C PHE A 115 8.70 20.34 2.70
N THR A 116 8.24 21.47 2.19
CA THR A 116 8.88 22.23 1.11
C THR A 116 10.36 22.56 1.40
N ASP A 117 10.70 22.89 2.65
CA ASP A 117 12.04 23.31 3.05
C ASP A 117 13.01 22.11 3.22
N ASN A 118 12.49 20.90 3.44
CA ASN A 118 13.28 19.71 3.77
C ASN A 118 12.91 18.49 2.91
N ILE A 119 12.43 18.69 1.69
CA ILE A 119 11.97 17.62 0.77
C ILE A 119 12.99 16.50 0.65
N GLY A 120 14.28 16.83 0.49
CA GLY A 120 15.34 15.85 0.30
C GLY A 120 15.53 14.95 1.52
N ALA A 121 15.56 15.52 2.72
CA ALA A 121 15.74 14.78 3.97
C ALA A 121 14.54 13.86 4.24
N VAL A 122 13.33 14.40 4.14
CA VAL A 122 12.10 13.62 4.39
C VAL A 122 11.92 12.52 3.35
N SER A 123 12.15 12.80 2.06
CA SER A 123 12.13 11.79 1.00
C SER A 123 13.17 10.69 1.23
N GLY A 124 14.35 11.05 1.74
CA GLY A 124 15.40 10.12 2.11
C GLY A 124 14.95 9.15 3.21
N VAL A 125 14.35 9.67 4.28
CA VAL A 125 13.82 8.86 5.39
C VAL A 125 12.70 7.93 4.91
N VAL A 126 11.76 8.43 4.11
CA VAL A 126 10.67 7.63 3.53
C VAL A 126 11.21 6.56 2.57
N GLY A 127 12.22 6.91 1.76
CA GLY A 127 12.92 5.97 0.88
C GLY A 127 13.63 4.86 1.67
N LEU A 128 14.31 5.21 2.75
CA LEU A 128 14.96 4.26 3.67
C LEU A 128 13.94 3.31 4.30
N ALA A 129 12.85 3.85 4.83
CA ALA A 129 11.76 3.04 5.41
C ALA A 129 11.16 2.08 4.38
N GLY A 130 10.94 2.55 3.13
CA GLY A 130 10.48 1.73 2.02
C GLY A 130 11.46 0.61 1.66
N GLY A 131 12.77 0.92 1.64
CA GLY A 131 13.83 -0.07 1.41
C GLY A 131 13.91 -1.13 2.49
N LEU A 132 13.83 -0.73 3.76
CA LEU A 132 13.77 -1.63 4.91
C LEU A 132 12.53 -2.53 4.86
N GLY A 133 11.36 -1.97 4.54
CA GLY A 133 10.14 -2.76 4.33
C GLY A 133 10.30 -3.79 3.22
N GLY A 134 10.91 -3.41 2.09
CA GLY A 134 11.20 -4.29 0.97
C GLY A 134 12.15 -5.44 1.31
N PHE A 135 13.05 -5.25 2.27
CA PHE A 135 13.95 -6.28 2.78
C PHE A 135 13.29 -7.15 3.85
N LEU A 136 12.65 -6.54 4.85
CA LEU A 136 12.10 -7.24 6.02
C LEU A 136 10.85 -8.07 5.68
N LEU A 137 9.97 -7.56 4.81
CA LEU A 137 8.72 -8.25 4.51
C LEU A 137 8.91 -9.64 3.89
N PRO A 138 9.80 -9.88 2.91
CA PRO A 138 10.06 -11.23 2.41
C PRO A 138 10.57 -12.19 3.47
N VAL A 139 11.36 -11.71 4.43
CA VAL A 139 11.83 -12.53 5.57
C VAL A 139 10.65 -12.90 6.47
N LEU A 140 9.82 -11.92 6.82
CA LEU A 140 8.61 -12.14 7.64
C LEU A 140 7.62 -13.08 6.94
N PHE A 141 7.51 -13.02 5.60
CA PHE A 141 6.68 -13.96 4.84
C PHE A 141 7.20 -15.40 4.94
N GLY A 142 8.53 -15.58 4.93
CA GLY A 142 9.14 -16.90 5.15
C GLY A 142 8.81 -17.44 6.54
N ILE A 143 9.05 -16.64 7.57
CA ILE A 143 8.76 -17.00 8.96
C ILE A 143 7.27 -17.30 9.15
N ALA A 144 6.38 -16.47 8.62
CA ALA A 144 4.94 -16.69 8.72
C ALA A 144 4.49 -17.98 8.04
N LEU A 145 5.07 -18.30 6.89
CA LEU A 145 4.82 -19.56 6.21
C LEU A 145 5.31 -20.76 7.04
N ASP A 146 6.51 -20.68 7.59
CA ASP A 146 7.09 -21.76 8.39
C ASP A 146 6.29 -22.01 9.67
N LEU A 147 5.77 -20.95 10.31
CA LEU A 147 4.98 -21.06 11.55
C LEU A 147 3.54 -21.52 11.30
N THR A 148 2.92 -21.10 10.22
CA THR A 148 1.48 -21.35 9.97
C THR A 148 1.24 -22.49 8.99
N GLY A 149 2.21 -22.82 8.14
CA GLY A 149 2.02 -23.71 7.00
C GLY A 149 1.11 -23.14 5.90
N ILE A 150 0.57 -21.92 6.07
CA ILE A 150 -0.40 -21.30 5.17
C ILE A 150 0.31 -20.30 4.25
N ARG A 151 0.23 -20.51 2.93
CA ARG A 151 0.90 -19.63 1.96
C ARG A 151 0.32 -18.23 1.90
N SER A 152 -0.99 -18.09 2.14
CA SER A 152 -1.65 -16.78 2.17
C SER A 152 -1.32 -15.94 3.41
N SER A 153 -0.57 -16.47 4.38
CA SER A 153 -0.14 -15.74 5.59
C SER A 153 0.66 -14.46 5.26
N CYS A 154 1.37 -14.42 4.13
CA CYS A 154 2.03 -13.21 3.65
C CYS A 154 1.03 -12.06 3.39
N PHE A 155 -0.14 -12.38 2.83
CA PHE A 155 -1.20 -11.39 2.60
C PHE A 155 -1.90 -10.98 3.91
N MET A 156 -2.01 -11.88 4.88
CA MET A 156 -2.50 -11.56 6.23
C MET A 156 -1.58 -10.54 6.92
N LEU A 157 -0.26 -10.69 6.80
CA LEU A 157 0.70 -9.71 7.34
C LEU A 157 0.55 -8.35 6.65
N LEU A 158 0.41 -8.34 5.32
CA LEU A 158 0.19 -7.10 4.57
C LEU A 158 -1.15 -6.44 4.91
N PHE A 159 -2.21 -7.24 5.09
CA PHE A 159 -3.50 -6.76 5.58
C PHE A 159 -3.38 -6.07 6.94
N GLY A 160 -2.67 -6.70 7.89
CA GLY A 160 -2.37 -6.12 9.19
C GLY A 160 -1.59 -4.81 9.09
N THR A 161 -0.56 -4.77 8.26
CA THR A 161 0.25 -3.56 8.04
C THR A 161 -0.57 -2.41 7.48
N VAL A 162 -1.42 -2.67 6.47
CA VAL A 162 -2.30 -1.65 5.91
C VAL A 162 -3.36 -1.21 6.91
N SER A 163 -3.89 -2.13 7.73
CA SER A 163 -4.84 -1.79 8.81
C SER A 163 -4.22 -0.81 9.82
N VAL A 164 -2.98 -1.08 10.26
CA VAL A 164 -2.24 -0.17 11.16
C VAL A 164 -2.03 1.19 10.48
N SER A 165 -1.67 1.21 9.20
CA SER A 165 -1.48 2.44 8.44
C SER A 165 -2.76 3.26 8.32
N LEU A 166 -3.91 2.61 8.07
CA LEU A 166 -5.23 3.28 8.03
C LEU A 166 -5.61 3.88 9.38
N ILE A 167 -5.43 3.11 10.46
CA ILE A 167 -5.69 3.56 11.83
C ILE A 167 -4.83 4.78 12.14
N TRP A 168 -3.51 4.69 11.87
CA TRP A 168 -2.57 5.78 12.11
C TRP A 168 -2.95 7.05 11.33
N MET A 169 -3.27 6.90 10.05
CA MET A 169 -3.67 8.02 9.21
C MET A 169 -4.98 8.66 9.68
N HIS A 170 -5.91 7.86 10.20
CA HIS A 170 -7.15 8.36 10.79
C HIS A 170 -6.89 9.21 12.04
N PHE A 171 -6.06 8.71 12.96
CA PHE A 171 -5.70 9.43 14.19
C PHE A 171 -4.88 10.69 13.92
N SER A 172 -3.94 10.65 12.98
CA SER A 172 -3.14 11.81 12.60
C SER A 172 -4.04 12.97 12.17
N ARG A 173 -5.03 12.70 11.32
CA ARG A 173 -5.97 13.72 10.88
C ARG A 173 -6.85 14.26 12.02
N TYR A 174 -7.26 13.40 12.92
CA TYR A 174 -8.04 13.82 14.07
C TYR A 174 -7.24 14.78 14.98
N SER A 175 -5.95 14.55 15.14
CA SER A 175 -5.04 15.40 15.89
C SER A 175 -4.83 16.77 15.22
N ASP A 176 -4.67 16.80 13.89
CA ASP A 176 -4.49 18.05 13.13
C ASP A 176 -5.75 18.93 13.17
N VAL A 177 -6.94 18.32 13.12
CA VAL A 177 -8.22 19.05 13.25
C VAL A 177 -8.43 19.61 14.66
N LYS A 178 -7.98 18.88 15.69
CA LYS A 178 -8.17 19.28 17.10
C LYS A 178 -7.11 20.28 17.57
N ASN A 179 -5.94 20.30 16.95
CA ASN A 179 -4.85 21.21 17.23
C ASN A 179 -4.39 21.87 15.93
N PRO A 180 -5.12 22.86 15.41
CA PRO A 180 -4.65 23.61 14.25
C PRO A 180 -3.26 24.15 14.61
N ARG A 181 -2.23 23.70 13.90
CA ARG A 181 -0.90 24.24 14.06
C ARG A 181 -1.02 25.75 13.92
N ASP A 182 -0.41 26.48 14.85
CA ASP A 182 -0.32 27.93 14.81
C ASP A 182 0.49 28.37 13.59
N ASP A 183 -0.06 28.25 12.39
CA ASP A 183 0.50 28.78 11.15
C ASP A 183 0.45 30.33 11.14
N ALA A 184 -0.07 30.93 12.20
CA ALA A 184 -0.06 32.38 12.44
C ALA A 184 1.32 32.93 12.81
N GLY A 185 2.30 32.08 13.14
CA GLY A 185 3.64 32.53 13.57
C GLY A 185 4.64 32.81 12.45
N SER A 186 4.46 32.28 11.25
CA SER A 186 5.45 32.42 10.17
C SER A 186 5.19 33.57 9.19
N GLN A 187 4.05 34.22 9.25
CA GLN A 187 3.75 35.39 8.40
C GLN A 187 4.01 36.73 9.09
N GLY A 188 4.50 36.76 10.34
CA GLY A 188 4.77 37.97 11.12
C GLY A 188 6.16 38.58 10.93
N GLY A 189 7.03 38.04 10.07
CA GLY A 189 8.40 38.47 9.89
C GLY A 189 8.70 39.40 8.69
N ALA A 190 7.71 40.01 8.07
CA ALA A 190 7.96 41.04 7.07
C ALA A 190 8.39 42.34 7.76
N VAL A 191 9.70 42.54 7.91
CA VAL A 191 10.31 43.80 8.32
C VAL A 191 9.90 44.86 7.30
N PRO A 192 9.25 45.98 7.72
CA PRO A 192 8.95 47.07 6.81
C PRO A 192 10.28 47.70 6.38
N ALA A 193 10.52 47.72 5.08
CA ALA A 193 11.64 48.47 4.48
C ALA A 193 11.56 49.94 4.90
N GLN A 194 12.40 50.36 5.81
CA GLN A 194 12.58 51.77 6.13
C GLN A 194 13.20 52.46 4.92
N GLY A 195 12.46 53.47 4.46
CA GLY A 195 12.87 54.29 3.32
C GLY A 195 14.22 54.92 3.51
N VAL A 196 15.12 54.67 2.58
CA VAL A 196 16.33 55.45 2.35
C VAL A 196 15.90 56.79 1.71
N LYS A 197 15.90 57.86 2.45
CA LYS A 197 15.83 59.22 1.91
C LYS A 197 17.17 59.53 1.29
N ALA A 198 17.16 59.81 0.00
CA ALA A 198 18.30 60.41 -0.72
C ALA A 198 18.54 61.86 -0.21
N HIS A 199 19.81 62.17 0.05
CA HIS A 199 20.37 63.49 -0.06
C HIS A 199 21.43 63.47 -1.17
#